data_a0bbca2d9340b12188e64d47378b5f50
#
_entry.id   a0bbca2d9340b12188e64d47378b5f50
#
_cell.length_a   1.000
_cell.length_b   1.000
_cell.length_c   1.000
_cell.angle_alpha   90.00
_cell.angle_beta   90.00
_cell.angle_gamma   90.00
#
_symmetry.space_group_name_H-M   'P 1'
#
loop_
_entity.id
_entity.type
_entity.pdbx_description
1 polymer ?
#
loop_
_entity_poly.entity_id
_entity_poly.type
_entity_poly.pdbx_seq_one_letter_code
_entity_poly.pdbx_strand_id
1 'polypeptide(L)'
;MKLLVFFLSCLLSPAEIKPLISSYLGDNQRNFYGNQAPSKLRIKWKTYLGSGQTTFGAEAVQSWKGVGWTGQPLVIQESEELYLIQGTLSHHLKKIRARDGKVIWSTSVGDAIKGTPTFVDVGGPAATRHTLIVGSRSGFGQHWRNGTAYSLHGISYTTGKRLWAYNSRATASISRDCDASAVILGRKAAIPLENGYFTVFSPDVRNAQEGEGLPSPEIIEQTRLFESSDFELYRRELCCESSPTMVGNTAYVAAGVGRVYASELGFFGVTSTKLEIGGDLNGTMPLTNDKHLLLGIEKQFISGQGGVVKFSTSGKVKWFHPLPDRKWYTWNGGLVGSPSVNHRYNSKVSKDLACFVGIDGVLTLVNHKKLQPGVKNWGPRRLEQYPAPLVLDRVQLPQGSISTPLFVGDKIVVGYDSGLDLYQVTPAGKLVRLDRLEGPMFDATPVVWDERVYAGSKDGFLYCLGH
;
A
#
# COMPACT_ATOMS: atom_id res chain seq x y z
N MET A 1 -67.19 12.79 10.58
CA MET A 1 -65.92 13.50 10.31
C MET A 1 -64.80 12.45 10.49
N LYS A 2 -64.34 11.85 9.38
CA LYS A 2 -63.26 10.81 9.40
C LYS A 2 -61.93 11.55 9.26
N LEU A 3 -61.10 11.45 10.27
CA LEU A 3 -59.75 12.00 10.27
C LEU A 3 -58.86 11.05 9.44
N LEU A 4 -58.40 11.52 8.28
CA LEU A 4 -57.44 10.82 7.44
C LEU A 4 -56.03 11.14 7.94
N VAL A 5 -55.39 10.20 8.64
CA VAL A 5 -53.98 10.33 9.05
C VAL A 5 -53.11 9.92 7.87
N PHE A 6 -52.46 10.90 7.22
CA PHE A 6 -51.41 10.66 6.25
C PHE A 6 -50.13 10.25 6.98
N PHE A 7 -49.73 8.98 6.89
CA PHE A 7 -48.37 8.55 7.20
C PHE A 7 -47.45 8.98 6.07
N LEU A 8 -46.70 10.07 6.32
CA LEU A 8 -45.57 10.43 5.46
C LEU A 8 -44.44 9.46 5.75
N SER A 9 -44.33 8.38 4.97
CA SER A 9 -43.14 7.52 4.98
C SER A 9 -42.00 8.30 4.34
N CYS A 10 -41.12 8.91 5.15
CA CYS A 10 -39.83 9.37 4.69
C CYS A 10 -39.06 8.13 4.17
N LEU A 11 -39.09 7.91 2.88
CA LEU A 11 -38.15 7.03 2.20
C LEU A 11 -36.76 7.67 2.37
N LEU A 12 -36.05 7.25 3.42
CA LEU A 12 -34.63 7.55 3.58
C LEU A 12 -33.92 6.96 2.34
N SER A 13 -33.48 7.83 1.45
CA SER A 13 -32.59 7.40 0.37
C SER A 13 -31.41 6.68 1.00
N PRO A 14 -30.98 5.52 0.44
CA PRO A 14 -29.82 4.82 0.95
C PRO A 14 -28.62 5.77 0.99
N ALA A 15 -27.85 5.74 2.09
CA ALA A 15 -26.69 6.57 2.27
C ALA A 15 -25.74 6.44 1.06
N GLU A 16 -25.37 7.56 0.45
CA GLU A 16 -24.38 7.56 -0.62
C GLU A 16 -23.03 7.19 -0.01
N ILE A 17 -22.38 6.16 -0.56
CA ILE A 17 -21.06 5.68 -0.14
C ILE A 17 -20.06 6.01 -1.23
N LYS A 18 -19.09 6.89 -0.92
CA LYS A 18 -18.07 7.37 -1.84
C LYS A 18 -16.66 7.06 -1.31
N PRO A 19 -15.88 6.21 -1.97
CA PRO A 19 -14.49 6.00 -1.62
C PRO A 19 -13.66 7.23 -2.06
N LEU A 20 -13.02 7.88 -1.10
CA LEU A 20 -12.14 9.04 -1.30
C LEU A 20 -10.68 8.59 -1.43
N ILE A 21 -10.29 7.61 -0.64
CA ILE A 21 -9.06 6.81 -0.75
C ILE A 21 -9.52 5.36 -0.79
N SER A 22 -9.48 4.75 -1.98
CA SER A 22 -10.10 3.45 -2.25
C SER A 22 -9.14 2.26 -2.14
N SER A 23 -7.83 2.52 -2.10
CA SER A 23 -6.77 1.50 -2.07
C SER A 23 -5.46 2.12 -1.58
N TYR A 24 -4.41 1.31 -1.45
CA TYR A 24 -3.07 1.79 -1.07
C TYR A 24 -2.60 2.90 -2.02
N LEU A 25 -2.10 4.00 -1.43
CA LEU A 25 -1.67 5.22 -2.11
C LEU A 25 -2.75 5.86 -3.00
N GLY A 26 -4.03 5.69 -2.61
CA GLY A 26 -5.17 6.40 -3.15
C GLY A 26 -6.08 5.59 -4.05
N ASP A 27 -5.64 5.30 -5.24
CA ASP A 27 -6.39 4.61 -6.28
C ASP A 27 -5.49 3.65 -7.10
N ASN A 28 -5.97 3.16 -8.23
CA ASN A 28 -5.22 2.27 -9.12
C ASN A 28 -3.90 2.87 -9.64
N GLN A 29 -3.73 4.21 -9.65
CA GLN A 29 -2.50 4.88 -10.13
C GLN A 29 -1.48 5.13 -9.01
N ARG A 30 -1.85 4.89 -7.76
CA ARG A 30 -0.97 5.00 -6.58
C ARG A 30 -0.33 6.39 -6.40
N ASN A 31 -1.04 7.45 -6.72
CA ASN A 31 -0.51 8.82 -6.78
C ASN A 31 -1.42 9.89 -6.17
N PHE A 32 -2.33 9.48 -5.26
CA PHE A 32 -3.22 10.39 -4.55
C PHE A 32 -3.32 10.00 -3.07
N TYR A 33 -2.86 10.86 -2.17
CA TYR A 33 -2.60 10.51 -0.76
C TYR A 33 -3.53 11.25 0.22
N GLY A 34 -4.51 11.97 -0.31
CA GLY A 34 -5.46 12.80 0.43
C GLY A 34 -5.71 14.13 -0.26
N ASN A 35 -6.44 15.03 0.39
CA ASN A 35 -6.80 16.33 -0.20
C ASN A 35 -5.96 17.49 0.33
N GLN A 36 -5.84 17.65 1.64
CA GLN A 36 -5.19 18.79 2.28
C GLN A 36 -4.47 18.36 3.56
N ALA A 37 -3.16 18.63 3.63
CA ALA A 37 -2.36 18.32 4.81
C ALA A 37 -2.43 19.46 5.85
N PRO A 38 -2.38 19.13 7.17
CA PRO A 38 -2.39 20.12 8.24
C PRO A 38 -1.11 20.97 8.25
N SER A 39 -1.05 21.98 9.13
CA SER A 39 0.22 22.69 9.44
C SER A 39 0.80 22.31 10.81
N LYS A 40 0.10 21.48 11.60
CA LYS A 40 0.51 21.00 12.92
C LYS A 40 0.11 19.54 13.11
N LEU A 41 0.85 18.83 13.97
CA LEU A 41 0.68 17.41 14.31
C LEU A 41 0.20 17.23 15.76
N ARG A 42 -0.84 17.96 16.17
CA ARG A 42 -1.44 17.77 17.49
C ARG A 42 -2.34 16.56 17.50
N ILE A 43 -2.24 15.72 18.52
CA ILE A 43 -3.11 14.57 18.71
C ILE A 43 -4.54 15.05 19.00
N LYS A 44 -5.47 14.71 18.10
CA LYS A 44 -6.92 14.99 18.27
C LYS A 44 -7.59 13.84 19.02
N TRP A 45 -7.26 12.62 18.61
CA TRP A 45 -7.65 11.38 19.27
C TRP A 45 -6.68 10.27 18.90
N LYS A 46 -6.70 9.19 19.67
CA LYS A 46 -6.05 7.92 19.33
C LYS A 46 -6.97 6.76 19.70
N THR A 47 -7.01 5.74 18.84
CA THR A 47 -7.84 4.54 19.02
C THR A 47 -6.95 3.31 19.13
N TYR A 48 -7.12 2.53 20.19
CA TYR A 48 -6.39 1.28 20.36
C TYR A 48 -6.86 0.24 19.33
N LEU A 49 -5.94 -0.28 18.56
CA LEU A 49 -6.20 -1.24 17.49
C LEU A 49 -6.07 -2.69 17.94
N GLY A 50 -5.42 -2.93 19.07
CA GLY A 50 -5.19 -4.26 19.60
C GLY A 50 -3.81 -4.82 19.32
N SER A 51 -3.59 -6.04 19.83
CA SER A 51 -2.43 -6.88 19.56
C SER A 51 -2.87 -8.27 19.15
N GLY A 52 -2.05 -8.98 18.38
CA GLY A 52 -2.27 -10.35 17.93
C GLY A 52 -0.98 -11.15 17.94
N GLN A 53 -1.10 -12.45 18.07
CA GLN A 53 0.02 -13.37 17.92
C GLN A 53 0.09 -13.85 16.46
N THR A 54 1.30 -13.94 15.92
CA THR A 54 1.52 -14.50 14.58
C THR A 54 2.72 -15.43 14.60
N THR A 55 2.76 -16.40 13.70
CA THR A 55 3.89 -17.32 13.56
C THR A 55 4.89 -16.73 12.58
N PHE A 56 6.15 -16.60 12.98
CA PHE A 56 7.24 -16.13 12.13
C PHE A 56 8.22 -17.26 11.85
N GLY A 57 8.47 -17.56 10.59
CA GLY A 57 9.25 -18.72 10.19
C GLY A 57 8.51 -20.02 10.52
N ALA A 58 9.25 -21.09 10.85
CA ALA A 58 8.66 -22.41 11.07
C ALA A 58 7.95 -22.56 12.42
N GLU A 59 8.38 -21.84 13.47
CA GLU A 59 7.93 -22.13 14.85
C GLU A 59 7.89 -20.93 15.82
N ALA A 60 8.50 -19.80 15.47
CA ALA A 60 8.57 -18.66 16.38
C ALA A 60 7.25 -17.89 16.45
N VAL A 61 6.62 -17.86 17.61
CA VAL A 61 5.44 -17.01 17.88
C VAL A 61 5.90 -15.64 18.30
N GLN A 62 5.38 -14.60 17.63
CA GLN A 62 5.61 -13.21 17.97
C GLN A 62 4.30 -12.50 18.27
N SER A 63 4.34 -11.56 19.20
CA SER A 63 3.21 -10.68 19.48
C SER A 63 3.40 -9.36 18.74
N TRP A 64 2.50 -9.06 17.83
CA TRP A 64 2.47 -7.83 17.06
C TRP A 64 1.29 -6.94 17.46
N LYS A 65 1.47 -5.63 17.36
CA LYS A 65 0.42 -4.66 17.67
C LYS A 65 0.44 -3.47 16.69
N GLY A 66 -0.70 -2.80 16.57
CA GLY A 66 -0.86 -1.65 15.68
C GLY A 66 -1.07 -2.04 14.23
N VAL A 67 -0.27 -1.48 13.33
CA VAL A 67 -0.44 -1.54 11.87
C VAL A 67 0.83 -2.02 11.19
N GLY A 68 0.70 -2.73 10.08
CA GLY A 68 1.81 -3.14 9.23
C GLY A 68 2.35 -2.00 8.35
N TRP A 69 3.49 -2.18 7.74
CA TRP A 69 4.22 -1.14 7.00
C TRP A 69 3.48 -0.61 5.76
N THR A 70 2.68 -1.43 5.05
CA THR A 70 1.79 -1.00 3.96
C THR A 70 0.36 -0.74 4.42
N GLY A 71 0.10 -0.71 5.73
CA GLY A 71 -1.24 -0.60 6.31
C GLY A 71 -1.77 0.83 6.36
N GLN A 72 -2.05 1.44 5.22
CA GLN A 72 -2.69 2.75 5.12
C GLN A 72 -4.21 2.62 5.37
N PRO A 73 -4.86 3.52 6.14
CA PRO A 73 -6.31 3.56 6.23
C PRO A 73 -6.94 3.98 4.89
N LEU A 74 -8.04 3.33 4.48
CA LEU A 74 -8.93 3.93 3.47
C LEU A 74 -9.70 5.09 4.09
N VAL A 75 -10.14 6.03 3.25
CA VAL A 75 -11.06 7.11 3.64
C VAL A 75 -12.32 6.97 2.80
N ILE A 76 -13.44 6.71 3.46
CA ILE A 76 -14.75 6.51 2.83
C ILE A 76 -15.72 7.54 3.39
N GLN A 77 -16.38 8.26 2.51
CA GLN A 77 -17.50 9.13 2.86
C GLN A 77 -18.81 8.35 2.76
N GLU A 78 -19.60 8.38 3.82
CA GLU A 78 -20.94 7.82 3.88
C GLU A 78 -21.90 8.93 4.29
N SER A 79 -22.65 9.44 3.33
CA SER A 79 -23.39 10.72 3.46
C SER A 79 -22.42 11.86 3.83
N GLU A 80 -22.60 12.49 4.99
CA GLU A 80 -21.73 13.57 5.47
C GLU A 80 -20.64 13.11 6.46
N GLU A 81 -20.60 11.82 6.81
CA GLU A 81 -19.66 11.30 7.78
C GLU A 81 -18.48 10.60 7.09
N LEU A 82 -17.28 10.76 7.62
CA LEU A 82 -16.08 10.08 7.16
C LEU A 82 -15.77 8.86 8.01
N TYR A 83 -15.41 7.77 7.35
CA TYR A 83 -14.97 6.53 7.97
C TYR A 83 -13.60 6.10 7.45
N LEU A 84 -12.82 5.56 8.35
CA LEU A 84 -11.52 4.93 8.06
C LEU A 84 -11.71 3.41 8.07
N ILE A 85 -11.11 2.73 7.09
CA ILE A 85 -11.04 1.27 7.09
C ILE A 85 -9.58 0.88 7.31
N GLN A 86 -9.31 0.24 8.45
CA GLN A 86 -7.96 -0.05 8.90
C GLN A 86 -7.75 -1.55 9.14
N GLY A 87 -6.80 -2.14 8.41
CA GLY A 87 -6.23 -3.44 8.72
C GLY A 87 -5.28 -3.36 9.93
N THR A 88 -5.31 -4.36 10.80
CA THR A 88 -4.54 -4.34 12.05
C THR A 88 -3.73 -5.62 12.25
N LEU A 89 -2.61 -5.50 12.95
CA LEU A 89 -1.80 -6.65 13.36
C LEU A 89 -2.48 -7.49 14.47
N SER A 90 -3.61 -7.02 15.01
CA SER A 90 -4.49 -7.77 15.90
C SER A 90 -5.50 -8.67 15.18
N HIS A 91 -5.24 -9.02 13.91
CA HIS A 91 -6.06 -9.90 13.07
C HIS A 91 -7.41 -9.33 12.61
N HIS A 92 -7.65 -8.04 12.77
CA HIS A 92 -8.94 -7.44 12.50
C HIS A 92 -8.90 -6.37 11.42
N LEU A 93 -9.90 -6.38 10.54
CA LEU A 93 -10.27 -5.21 9.76
C LEU A 93 -11.30 -4.41 10.56
N LYS A 94 -11.09 -3.11 10.69
CA LYS A 94 -11.95 -2.22 11.48
C LYS A 94 -12.49 -1.07 10.64
N LYS A 95 -13.79 -0.75 10.81
CA LYS A 95 -14.40 0.52 10.38
C LYS A 95 -14.40 1.48 11.56
N ILE A 96 -13.78 2.63 11.40
CA ILE A 96 -13.54 3.61 12.46
C ILE A 96 -14.09 4.95 11.99
N ARG A 97 -14.86 5.63 12.83
CA ARG A 97 -15.39 6.96 12.51
C ARG A 97 -14.27 8.00 12.62
N ALA A 98 -14.05 8.77 11.55
CA ALA A 98 -12.89 9.66 11.45
C ALA A 98 -12.91 10.83 12.43
N ARG A 99 -14.08 11.35 12.81
CA ARG A 99 -14.20 12.53 13.70
C ARG A 99 -13.75 12.27 15.13
N ASP A 100 -13.95 11.04 15.65
CA ASP A 100 -13.73 10.73 17.08
C ASP A 100 -13.02 9.39 17.35
N GLY A 101 -12.66 8.64 16.31
CA GLY A 101 -11.95 7.38 16.45
C GLY A 101 -12.83 6.21 16.94
N LYS A 102 -14.17 6.35 16.97
CA LYS A 102 -15.08 5.28 17.42
C LYS A 102 -15.06 4.11 16.43
N VAL A 103 -14.79 2.91 16.93
CA VAL A 103 -14.90 1.67 16.15
C VAL A 103 -16.39 1.35 15.94
N ILE A 104 -16.80 1.22 14.68
CA ILE A 104 -18.17 0.92 14.28
C ILE A 104 -18.37 -0.60 14.17
N TRP A 105 -17.44 -1.28 13.50
CA TRP A 105 -17.37 -2.73 13.46
C TRP A 105 -15.91 -3.20 13.40
N SER A 106 -15.68 -4.44 13.80
CA SER A 106 -14.38 -5.08 13.85
C SER A 106 -14.53 -6.55 13.45
N THR A 107 -13.82 -6.99 12.40
CA THR A 107 -13.96 -8.32 11.82
C THR A 107 -12.63 -9.05 11.84
N SER A 108 -12.57 -10.21 12.48
CA SER A 108 -11.38 -11.06 12.50
C SER A 108 -11.23 -11.80 11.16
N VAL A 109 -9.99 -11.88 10.67
CA VAL A 109 -9.59 -12.65 9.49
C VAL A 109 -8.71 -13.85 9.82
N GLY A 110 -8.33 -14.01 11.08
CA GLY A 110 -7.59 -15.19 11.56
C GLY A 110 -6.09 -15.00 11.75
N ASP A 111 -5.48 -13.97 11.13
CA ASP A 111 -4.07 -13.61 11.34
C ASP A 111 -3.84 -12.11 11.03
N ALA A 112 -2.62 -11.63 11.24
CA ALA A 112 -2.24 -10.23 11.11
C ALA A 112 -2.50 -9.69 9.69
N ILE A 113 -3.09 -8.50 9.61
CA ILE A 113 -3.26 -7.73 8.38
C ILE A 113 -2.13 -6.71 8.33
N LYS A 114 -1.19 -6.88 7.38
CA LYS A 114 -0.06 -5.96 7.19
C LYS A 114 -0.37 -4.88 6.16
N GLY A 115 -1.21 -5.21 5.16
CA GLY A 115 -1.52 -4.38 4.00
C GLY A 115 -2.74 -3.48 4.16
N THR A 116 -2.99 -2.70 3.11
CA THR A 116 -4.15 -1.82 2.96
C THR A 116 -5.27 -2.55 2.22
N PRO A 117 -6.53 -2.49 2.68
CA PRO A 117 -7.64 -3.05 1.91
C PRO A 117 -7.88 -2.29 0.59
N THR A 118 -8.65 -2.89 -0.31
CA THR A 118 -9.16 -2.22 -1.51
C THR A 118 -10.68 -2.22 -1.47
N PHE A 119 -11.29 -1.05 -1.67
CA PHE A 119 -12.74 -0.88 -1.77
C PHE A 119 -13.19 -1.10 -3.22
N VAL A 120 -14.27 -1.87 -3.42
CA VAL A 120 -14.88 -2.09 -4.73
C VAL A 120 -16.41 -2.06 -4.64
N ASP A 121 -17.05 -1.39 -5.60
CA ASP A 121 -18.50 -1.47 -5.82
C ASP A 121 -18.80 -2.56 -6.86
N VAL A 122 -19.34 -3.69 -6.43
CA VAL A 122 -19.71 -4.82 -7.31
C VAL A 122 -21.16 -4.76 -7.76
N GLY A 123 -21.91 -3.73 -7.32
CA GLY A 123 -23.35 -3.63 -7.54
C GLY A 123 -24.15 -4.64 -6.71
N GLY A 124 -25.47 -4.69 -6.95
CA GLY A 124 -26.36 -5.63 -6.28
C GLY A 124 -26.86 -5.19 -4.90
N PRO A 125 -27.21 -6.14 -4.00
CA PRO A 125 -27.81 -5.84 -2.71
C PRO A 125 -26.89 -5.02 -1.80
N ALA A 126 -27.43 -4.08 -1.02
CA ALA A 126 -26.69 -3.17 -0.16
C ALA A 126 -25.69 -3.88 0.79
N ALA A 127 -26.06 -5.06 1.30
CA ALA A 127 -25.22 -5.84 2.22
C ALA A 127 -23.95 -6.42 1.57
N THR A 128 -23.90 -6.54 0.23
CA THR A 128 -22.78 -7.16 -0.51
C THR A 128 -22.22 -6.24 -1.59
N ARG A 129 -22.90 -5.14 -1.90
CA ARG A 129 -22.55 -4.20 -2.97
C ARG A 129 -21.15 -3.64 -2.83
N HIS A 130 -20.77 -3.21 -1.63
CA HIS A 130 -19.46 -2.62 -1.36
C HIS A 130 -18.60 -3.64 -0.63
N THR A 131 -17.65 -4.20 -1.36
CA THR A 131 -16.74 -5.22 -0.87
C THR A 131 -15.37 -4.61 -0.57
N LEU A 132 -14.82 -4.95 0.58
CA LEU A 132 -13.43 -4.67 0.96
C LEU A 132 -12.60 -5.93 0.71
N ILE A 133 -11.64 -5.84 -0.21
CA ILE A 133 -10.66 -6.89 -0.48
C ILE A 133 -9.49 -6.64 0.45
N VAL A 134 -9.12 -7.60 1.29
CA VAL A 134 -8.01 -7.46 2.23
C VAL A 134 -7.19 -8.74 2.33
N GLY A 135 -5.89 -8.58 2.27
CA GLY A 135 -4.94 -9.65 2.54
C GLY A 135 -4.61 -9.79 4.02
N SER A 136 -4.17 -10.97 4.43
CA SER A 136 -3.66 -11.27 5.75
C SER A 136 -2.48 -12.23 5.67
N ARG A 137 -1.87 -12.50 6.82
CA ARG A 137 -1.00 -13.66 6.97
C ARG A 137 -1.80 -14.96 6.88
N SER A 138 -1.09 -16.05 6.74
CA SER A 138 -1.64 -17.36 6.36
C SER A 138 -2.26 -18.19 7.49
N GLY A 139 -2.54 -17.58 8.63
CA GLY A 139 -3.25 -18.18 9.77
C GLY A 139 -2.33 -18.51 10.94
N PHE A 140 -2.60 -17.84 12.08
CA PHE A 140 -1.88 -18.08 13.33
C PHE A 140 -2.03 -19.55 13.80
N GLY A 141 -0.94 -20.15 14.21
CA GLY A 141 -0.90 -21.55 14.67
C GLY A 141 -0.98 -22.60 13.56
N GLN A 142 -1.01 -22.19 12.28
CA GLN A 142 -0.99 -23.11 11.16
C GLN A 142 0.37 -23.09 10.45
N HIS A 143 0.83 -24.26 10.01
CA HIS A 143 2.03 -24.33 9.19
C HIS A 143 1.75 -23.73 7.82
N TRP A 144 2.58 -22.78 7.38
CA TRP A 144 2.36 -22.02 6.14
C TRP A 144 2.24 -22.88 4.87
N ARG A 145 2.91 -24.05 4.82
CA ARG A 145 2.85 -24.94 3.65
C ARG A 145 1.56 -25.77 3.57
N ASN A 146 1.11 -26.27 4.72
CA ASN A 146 0.03 -27.27 4.78
C ASN A 146 -1.25 -26.71 5.43
N GLY A 147 -1.24 -25.46 5.86
CA GLY A 147 -2.38 -24.83 6.50
C GLY A 147 -3.54 -24.60 5.53
N THR A 148 -4.74 -24.67 6.07
CA THR A 148 -6.00 -24.40 5.35
C THR A 148 -6.49 -22.96 5.55
N ALA A 149 -5.74 -22.12 6.27
CA ALA A 149 -6.11 -20.74 6.53
C ALA A 149 -6.12 -19.90 5.26
N TYR A 150 -7.02 -18.95 5.26
CA TYR A 150 -7.19 -18.00 4.18
C TYR A 150 -6.22 -16.82 4.33
N SER A 151 -5.67 -16.34 3.23
CA SER A 151 -4.80 -15.16 3.17
C SER A 151 -5.40 -13.99 2.39
N LEU A 152 -6.54 -14.18 1.72
CA LEU A 152 -7.26 -13.10 1.03
C LEU A 152 -8.76 -13.19 1.38
N HIS A 153 -9.38 -12.06 1.66
CA HIS A 153 -10.74 -11.98 2.18
C HIS A 153 -11.56 -10.91 1.48
N GLY A 154 -12.84 -11.19 1.24
CA GLY A 154 -13.86 -10.21 0.90
C GLY A 154 -14.74 -9.93 2.11
N ILE A 155 -14.85 -8.65 2.49
CA ILE A 155 -15.62 -8.22 3.66
C ILE A 155 -16.60 -7.14 3.23
N SER A 156 -17.86 -7.26 3.67
CA SER A 156 -18.87 -6.23 3.45
C SER A 156 -18.49 -4.92 4.15
N TYR A 157 -18.36 -3.83 3.41
CA TYR A 157 -18.15 -2.50 3.99
C TYR A 157 -19.29 -2.10 4.93
N THR A 158 -20.54 -2.42 4.53
CA THR A 158 -21.74 -2.01 5.27
C THR A 158 -21.90 -2.78 6.58
N THR A 159 -21.73 -4.12 6.56
CA THR A 159 -22.04 -4.97 7.70
C THR A 159 -20.82 -5.47 8.47
N GLY A 160 -19.62 -5.37 7.91
CA GLY A 160 -18.41 -6.00 8.43
C GLY A 160 -18.37 -7.53 8.25
N LYS A 161 -19.40 -8.17 7.69
CA LYS A 161 -19.41 -9.64 7.53
C LYS A 161 -18.44 -10.09 6.45
N ARG A 162 -17.76 -11.21 6.69
CA ARG A 162 -16.96 -11.89 5.67
C ARG A 162 -17.88 -12.47 4.60
N LEU A 163 -17.62 -12.13 3.35
CA LEU A 163 -18.41 -12.55 2.19
C LEU A 163 -17.81 -13.79 1.54
N TRP A 164 -16.48 -13.80 1.38
CA TRP A 164 -15.71 -14.88 0.79
C TRP A 164 -14.28 -14.87 1.34
N ALA A 165 -13.57 -15.96 1.16
CA ALA A 165 -12.16 -16.05 1.52
C ALA A 165 -11.41 -17.00 0.57
N TYR A 166 -10.13 -16.71 0.31
CA TYR A 166 -9.28 -17.49 -0.58
C TYR A 166 -8.05 -18.02 0.15
N ASN A 167 -7.83 -19.33 0.04
CA ASN A 167 -6.62 -19.99 0.52
C ASN A 167 -5.60 -20.03 -0.63
N SER A 168 -4.61 -19.14 -0.61
CA SER A 168 -3.52 -19.16 -1.58
C SER A 168 -2.66 -20.43 -1.35
N ARG A 169 -2.38 -21.16 -2.43
CA ARG A 169 -1.58 -22.39 -2.35
C ARG A 169 -0.14 -22.07 -1.97
N ALA A 170 0.46 -22.91 -1.12
CA ALA A 170 1.90 -22.85 -0.88
C ALA A 170 2.66 -23.21 -2.16
N THR A 171 3.77 -22.53 -2.40
CA THR A 171 4.72 -22.78 -3.49
C THR A 171 6.12 -22.99 -2.92
N ALA A 172 7.16 -22.85 -3.74
CA ALA A 172 8.53 -22.78 -3.24
C ALA A 172 8.90 -21.39 -2.65
N SER A 173 8.01 -20.39 -2.71
CA SER A 173 8.14 -19.11 -1.98
C SER A 173 8.21 -19.35 -0.47
N ILE A 174 8.75 -18.38 0.27
CA ILE A 174 8.80 -18.44 1.75
C ILE A 174 7.44 -18.21 2.39
N SER A 175 6.50 -17.62 1.67
CA SER A 175 5.21 -17.16 2.20
C SER A 175 4.07 -17.48 1.24
N ARG A 176 2.85 -17.48 1.78
CA ARG A 176 1.59 -17.41 1.06
C ARG A 176 0.66 -16.33 1.64
N ASP A 177 1.25 -15.40 2.37
CA ASP A 177 0.59 -14.21 2.89
C ASP A 177 0.10 -13.31 1.73
N CYS A 178 -0.58 -12.23 2.06
CA CYS A 178 -0.95 -11.22 1.10
C CYS A 178 -0.86 -9.84 1.74
N ASP A 179 0.12 -9.03 1.34
CA ASP A 179 0.36 -7.68 1.82
C ASP A 179 -0.05 -6.61 0.80
N ALA A 180 -0.16 -6.99 -0.46
CA ALA A 180 -0.54 -6.09 -1.53
C ALA A 180 -2.00 -5.65 -1.46
N SER A 181 -2.30 -4.49 -2.06
CA SER A 181 -3.65 -4.02 -2.34
C SER A 181 -4.02 -4.29 -3.78
N ALA A 182 -5.23 -4.75 -4.04
CA ALA A 182 -5.71 -5.03 -5.39
C ALA A 182 -5.82 -3.76 -6.25
N VAL A 183 -5.78 -3.94 -7.57
CA VAL A 183 -6.31 -2.98 -8.56
C VAL A 183 -7.63 -3.47 -9.10
N ILE A 184 -8.49 -2.55 -9.49
CA ILE A 184 -9.85 -2.83 -9.98
C ILE A 184 -9.98 -2.38 -11.43
N LEU A 185 -10.44 -3.28 -12.30
CA LEU A 185 -10.83 -2.97 -13.67
C LEU A 185 -12.25 -3.51 -13.95
N GLY A 186 -13.23 -2.61 -14.00
CA GLY A 186 -14.63 -2.98 -14.11
C GLY A 186 -15.06 -3.85 -12.93
N ARG A 187 -15.42 -5.11 -13.19
CA ARG A 187 -15.83 -6.10 -12.17
C ARG A 187 -14.73 -7.10 -11.80
N LYS A 188 -13.52 -6.87 -12.25
CA LYS A 188 -12.35 -7.72 -11.93
C LYS A 188 -11.46 -7.03 -10.92
N ALA A 189 -10.90 -7.81 -10.03
CA ALA A 189 -9.79 -7.41 -9.16
C ALA A 189 -8.54 -8.18 -9.56
N ALA A 190 -7.37 -7.55 -9.44
CA ALA A 190 -6.10 -8.21 -9.69
C ALA A 190 -5.11 -7.87 -8.57
N ILE A 191 -4.40 -8.89 -8.06
CA ILE A 191 -3.51 -8.79 -6.90
C ILE A 191 -2.35 -9.78 -7.02
N PRO A 192 -1.11 -9.41 -6.71
CA PRO A 192 -0.06 -10.38 -6.48
C PRO A 192 -0.21 -11.00 -5.08
N LEU A 193 0.09 -12.28 -4.99
CA LEU A 193 0.16 -13.02 -3.73
C LEU A 193 1.62 -13.36 -3.44
N GLU A 194 2.01 -13.40 -2.18
CA GLU A 194 3.39 -13.69 -1.79
C GLU A 194 3.88 -15.08 -2.22
N ASN A 195 2.96 -15.99 -2.54
CA ASN A 195 3.28 -17.29 -3.13
C ASN A 195 3.78 -17.22 -4.59
N GLY A 196 3.89 -16.03 -5.17
CA GLY A 196 4.41 -15.78 -6.52
C GLY A 196 3.39 -15.83 -7.65
N TYR A 197 2.09 -15.82 -7.35
CA TYR A 197 1.07 -15.73 -8.37
C TYR A 197 0.46 -14.32 -8.46
N PHE A 198 0.37 -13.79 -9.67
CA PHE A 198 -0.53 -12.68 -9.97
C PHE A 198 -1.91 -13.23 -10.28
N THR A 199 -2.89 -12.87 -9.47
CA THR A 199 -4.22 -13.47 -9.47
C THR A 199 -5.27 -12.45 -9.89
N VAL A 200 -6.04 -12.78 -10.94
CA VAL A 200 -7.21 -12.03 -11.41
C VAL A 200 -8.46 -12.80 -10.98
N PHE A 201 -9.41 -12.12 -10.33
CA PHE A 201 -10.60 -12.75 -9.77
C PHE A 201 -11.81 -11.81 -9.75
N SER A 202 -12.99 -12.38 -9.56
CA SER A 202 -14.22 -11.62 -9.30
C SER A 202 -14.36 -11.34 -7.80
N PRO A 203 -14.41 -10.06 -7.36
CA PRO A 203 -14.64 -9.72 -5.96
C PRO A 203 -16.12 -9.86 -5.55
N ASP A 204 -17.02 -10.13 -6.49
CA ASP A 204 -18.45 -10.25 -6.26
C ASP A 204 -18.80 -11.62 -5.67
N VAL A 205 -19.35 -11.64 -4.46
CA VAL A 205 -19.72 -12.87 -3.76
C VAL A 205 -20.78 -13.69 -4.53
N ARG A 206 -21.56 -13.08 -5.43
CA ARG A 206 -22.54 -13.77 -6.26
C ARG A 206 -21.89 -14.71 -7.29
N ASN A 207 -20.64 -14.48 -7.62
CA ASN A 207 -19.83 -15.32 -8.51
C ASN A 207 -18.92 -16.29 -7.72
N ALA A 208 -18.94 -16.23 -6.38
CA ALA A 208 -18.10 -17.08 -5.56
C ALA A 208 -18.56 -18.54 -5.61
N GLN A 209 -17.59 -19.44 -5.55
CA GLN A 209 -17.82 -20.88 -5.56
C GLN A 209 -18.03 -21.38 -4.13
N GLU A 210 -19.06 -22.20 -3.93
CA GLU A 210 -19.30 -22.86 -2.65
C GLU A 210 -18.16 -23.79 -2.29
N GLY A 211 -17.84 -23.88 -1.01
CA GLY A 211 -16.79 -24.73 -0.45
C GLY A 211 -17.06 -25.06 1.01
N GLU A 212 -16.21 -25.84 1.63
CA GLU A 212 -16.27 -26.10 3.06
C GLU A 212 -15.94 -24.80 3.83
N GLY A 213 -16.94 -24.16 4.43
CA GLY A 213 -16.81 -22.91 5.19
C GLY A 213 -17.23 -21.66 4.39
N LEU A 214 -16.35 -20.66 4.23
CA LEU A 214 -16.64 -19.48 3.42
C LEU A 214 -16.49 -19.80 1.94
N PRO A 215 -17.36 -19.24 1.06
CA PRO A 215 -17.19 -19.39 -0.38
C PRO A 215 -15.86 -18.81 -0.84
N SER A 216 -15.31 -19.39 -1.91
CA SER A 216 -14.10 -18.90 -2.56
C SER A 216 -14.45 -17.95 -3.70
N PRO A 217 -13.73 -16.83 -3.90
CA PRO A 217 -13.97 -15.97 -5.04
C PRO A 217 -13.70 -16.73 -6.35
N GLU A 218 -14.43 -16.38 -7.42
CA GLU A 218 -14.17 -16.90 -8.75
C GLU A 218 -12.79 -16.44 -9.23
N ILE A 219 -11.86 -17.37 -9.37
CA ILE A 219 -10.55 -17.11 -9.95
C ILE A 219 -10.66 -17.14 -11.48
N ILE A 220 -10.38 -16.00 -12.11
CA ILE A 220 -10.46 -15.84 -13.57
C ILE A 220 -9.15 -16.28 -14.21
N GLU A 221 -8.03 -15.88 -13.60
CA GLU A 221 -6.69 -16.18 -14.13
C GLU A 221 -5.62 -16.12 -13.02
N GLN A 222 -4.62 -16.96 -13.15
CA GLN A 222 -3.41 -16.92 -12.33
C GLN A 222 -2.16 -17.05 -13.19
N THR A 223 -1.27 -16.06 -13.10
CA THR A 223 0.02 -16.08 -13.78
C THR A 223 1.14 -16.18 -12.77
N ARG A 224 2.06 -17.13 -12.98
CA ARG A 224 3.23 -17.31 -12.14
C ARG A 224 4.27 -16.23 -12.44
N LEU A 225 4.74 -15.53 -11.40
CA LEU A 225 5.75 -14.48 -11.48
C LEU A 225 7.18 -14.97 -11.19
N PHE A 226 7.31 -16.12 -10.50
CA PHE A 226 8.61 -16.72 -10.16
C PHE A 226 8.87 -17.96 -11.00
N GLU A 227 10.09 -18.10 -11.50
CA GLU A 227 10.58 -19.25 -12.21
C GLU A 227 11.35 -20.19 -11.28
N SER A 228 11.59 -21.44 -11.67
CA SER A 228 12.31 -22.40 -10.84
C SER A 228 13.75 -21.96 -10.56
N SER A 229 14.41 -21.33 -11.52
CA SER A 229 15.75 -20.75 -11.40
C SER A 229 15.84 -19.64 -10.36
N ASP A 230 14.74 -18.89 -10.12
CA ASP A 230 14.73 -17.81 -9.15
C ASP A 230 14.93 -18.32 -7.72
N PHE A 231 14.42 -19.52 -7.39
CA PHE A 231 14.55 -20.08 -6.05
C PHE A 231 15.98 -20.45 -5.67
N GLU A 232 16.83 -20.75 -6.63
CA GLU A 232 18.26 -20.98 -6.42
C GLU A 232 19.01 -19.67 -6.21
N LEU A 233 18.72 -18.66 -7.06
CA LEU A 233 19.38 -17.37 -7.05
C LEU A 233 19.04 -16.56 -5.79
N TYR A 234 17.77 -16.54 -5.39
CA TYR A 234 17.25 -15.75 -4.28
C TYR A 234 17.09 -16.56 -2.98
N ARG A 235 17.69 -17.77 -2.91
CA ARG A 235 17.70 -18.64 -1.71
C ARG A 235 16.33 -18.94 -1.13
N ARG A 236 15.30 -18.96 -1.97
CA ARG A 236 13.89 -19.14 -1.60
C ARG A 236 13.29 -17.99 -0.76
N GLU A 237 13.97 -16.89 -0.58
CA GLU A 237 13.45 -15.71 0.14
C GLU A 237 12.61 -14.82 -0.79
N LEU A 238 11.80 -15.43 -1.64
CA LEU A 238 10.97 -14.75 -2.63
C LEU A 238 9.58 -14.49 -2.08
N CYS A 239 9.12 -13.26 -2.25
CA CYS A 239 7.73 -12.85 -2.03
C CYS A 239 7.30 -11.79 -3.05
N CYS A 240 6.04 -11.45 -3.10
CA CYS A 240 5.51 -10.41 -3.94
C CYS A 240 4.56 -9.54 -3.12
N GLU A 241 5.10 -8.47 -2.51
CA GLU A 241 4.39 -7.59 -1.58
C GLU A 241 3.93 -6.28 -2.22
N SER A 242 4.51 -5.92 -3.39
CA SER A 242 4.19 -4.67 -4.08
C SER A 242 2.76 -4.65 -4.61
N SER A 243 2.00 -3.60 -4.31
CA SER A 243 0.68 -3.39 -4.90
C SER A 243 0.78 -3.02 -6.38
N PRO A 244 -0.03 -3.60 -7.28
CA PRO A 244 0.03 -3.27 -8.70
C PRO A 244 -0.41 -1.83 -8.96
N THR A 245 0.09 -1.25 -10.06
CA THR A 245 -0.29 0.08 -10.55
C THR A 245 -0.86 -0.01 -11.95
N MET A 246 -2.01 0.62 -12.19
CA MET A 246 -2.65 0.63 -13.50
C MET A 246 -2.18 1.78 -14.37
N VAL A 247 -1.88 1.47 -15.64
CA VAL A 247 -1.71 2.45 -16.71
C VAL A 247 -2.63 2.04 -17.86
N GLY A 248 -3.73 2.74 -18.02
CA GLY A 248 -4.83 2.23 -18.87
C GLY A 248 -5.38 0.93 -18.29
N ASN A 249 -5.46 -0.11 -19.12
CA ASN A 249 -5.92 -1.45 -18.73
C ASN A 249 -4.77 -2.41 -18.33
N THR A 250 -3.54 -1.93 -18.30
CA THR A 250 -2.36 -2.73 -17.95
C THR A 250 -1.99 -2.54 -16.49
N ALA A 251 -1.89 -3.62 -15.75
CA ALA A 251 -1.37 -3.66 -14.37
C ALA A 251 0.15 -3.89 -14.39
N TYR A 252 0.90 -3.02 -13.75
CA TYR A 252 2.34 -3.16 -13.53
C TYR A 252 2.59 -3.67 -12.12
N VAL A 253 3.34 -4.77 -12.00
CA VAL A 253 3.61 -5.47 -10.73
C VAL A 253 5.12 -5.59 -10.53
N ALA A 254 5.62 -5.11 -9.41
CA ALA A 254 6.99 -5.36 -8.99
C ALA A 254 7.04 -6.62 -8.10
N ALA A 255 8.06 -7.42 -8.24
CA ALA A 255 8.22 -8.69 -7.52
C ALA A 255 9.61 -8.83 -6.92
N GLY A 256 9.73 -9.53 -5.81
CA GLY A 256 10.97 -9.75 -5.06
C GLY A 256 12.11 -10.44 -5.83
N VAL A 257 11.83 -10.90 -7.04
CA VAL A 257 12.85 -11.38 -8.00
C VAL A 257 13.54 -10.26 -8.78
N GLY A 258 13.37 -9.00 -8.36
CA GLY A 258 13.98 -7.86 -9.05
C GLY A 258 13.42 -7.56 -10.44
N ARG A 259 12.19 -8.01 -10.73
CA ARG A 259 11.52 -7.82 -12.02
C ARG A 259 10.22 -7.05 -11.86
N VAL A 260 9.89 -6.26 -12.90
CA VAL A 260 8.58 -5.64 -13.08
C VAL A 260 7.87 -6.31 -14.25
N TYR A 261 6.67 -6.77 -13.98
CA TYR A 261 5.79 -7.39 -14.97
C TYR A 261 4.68 -6.43 -15.37
N ALA A 262 4.17 -6.57 -16.59
CA ALA A 262 2.94 -5.93 -17.05
C ALA A 262 1.95 -7.00 -17.49
N SER A 263 0.71 -6.89 -16.99
CA SER A 263 -0.39 -7.79 -17.30
C SER A 263 -1.57 -6.98 -17.84
N GLU A 264 -2.05 -7.34 -19.03
CA GLU A 264 -3.24 -6.77 -19.66
C GLU A 264 -4.51 -7.36 -19.06
N LEU A 265 -5.26 -6.57 -18.27
CA LEU A 265 -6.47 -7.05 -17.59
C LEU A 265 -7.73 -7.03 -18.49
N GLY A 266 -7.68 -6.34 -19.64
CA GLY A 266 -8.82 -6.23 -20.59
C GLY A 266 -9.05 -7.47 -21.43
N PHE A 267 -7.97 -8.14 -21.84
CA PHE A 267 -7.96 -9.37 -22.63
C PHE A 267 -7.20 -10.46 -21.86
N PHE A 268 -7.31 -11.73 -22.26
CA PHE A 268 -6.63 -12.87 -21.64
C PHE A 268 -5.17 -12.52 -21.32
N GLY A 269 -4.85 -12.46 -20.02
CA GLY A 269 -3.71 -11.80 -19.44
C GLY A 269 -2.35 -12.20 -20.00
N VAL A 270 -1.89 -11.50 -20.99
CA VAL A 270 -0.49 -11.63 -21.43
C VAL A 270 0.37 -10.88 -20.42
N THR A 271 0.97 -11.63 -19.50
CA THR A 271 1.98 -11.09 -18.58
C THR A 271 3.35 -11.12 -19.25
N SER A 272 4.03 -10.00 -19.25
CA SER A 272 5.38 -9.86 -19.83
C SER A 272 6.32 -9.12 -18.88
N THR A 273 7.58 -9.56 -18.81
CA THR A 273 8.63 -8.82 -18.09
C THR A 273 8.92 -7.50 -18.82
N LYS A 274 8.88 -6.38 -18.10
CA LYS A 274 9.18 -5.04 -18.62
C LYS A 274 10.54 -4.54 -18.17
N LEU A 275 10.91 -4.82 -16.93
CA LEU A 275 12.17 -4.37 -16.35
C LEU A 275 12.75 -5.48 -15.49
N GLU A 276 14.04 -5.71 -15.63
CA GLU A 276 14.82 -6.59 -14.74
C GLU A 276 15.98 -5.76 -14.18
N ILE A 277 15.82 -5.30 -12.93
CA ILE A 277 16.74 -4.36 -12.30
C ILE A 277 17.49 -5.00 -11.12
N GLY A 278 16.99 -6.11 -10.59
CA GLY A 278 17.52 -6.76 -9.40
C GLY A 278 17.06 -6.11 -8.10
N GLY A 279 17.47 -6.69 -6.98
CA GLY A 279 17.05 -6.29 -5.65
C GLY A 279 15.71 -6.88 -5.25
N ASP A 280 15.27 -6.62 -4.03
CA ASP A 280 13.92 -6.89 -3.59
C ASP A 280 13.04 -5.66 -3.89
N LEU A 281 11.89 -5.88 -4.54
CA LEU A 281 11.01 -4.82 -5.03
C LEU A 281 9.70 -4.82 -4.24
N ASN A 282 9.76 -4.37 -2.99
CA ASN A 282 8.64 -4.33 -2.06
C ASN A 282 7.74 -3.10 -2.25
N GLY A 283 8.33 -1.96 -2.63
CA GLY A 283 7.62 -0.71 -2.81
C GLY A 283 6.63 -0.72 -3.98
N THR A 284 5.55 0.02 -3.82
CA THR A 284 4.53 0.24 -4.85
C THR A 284 4.93 1.40 -5.77
N MET A 285 4.58 1.29 -7.04
CA MET A 285 5.02 2.22 -8.10
C MET A 285 3.99 3.32 -8.36
N PRO A 286 4.14 4.57 -7.90
CA PRO A 286 3.27 5.65 -8.31
C PRO A 286 3.46 6.01 -9.80
N LEU A 287 2.34 6.26 -10.50
CA LEU A 287 2.34 6.77 -11.85
C LEU A 287 2.61 8.27 -11.86
N THR A 288 3.61 8.72 -12.61
CA THR A 288 3.98 10.12 -12.76
C THR A 288 3.13 10.84 -13.82
N ASN A 289 3.16 12.19 -13.85
CA ASN A 289 2.42 13.00 -14.82
C ASN A 289 2.95 12.88 -16.27
N ASP A 290 4.14 12.33 -16.46
CA ASP A 290 4.70 12.01 -17.78
C ASP A 290 4.61 10.50 -18.13
N LYS A 291 3.67 9.80 -17.48
CA LYS A 291 3.33 8.38 -17.74
C LYS A 291 4.49 7.41 -17.54
N HIS A 292 5.35 7.69 -16.57
CA HIS A 292 6.42 6.80 -16.13
C HIS A 292 6.11 6.27 -14.73
N LEU A 293 6.82 5.24 -14.31
CA LEU A 293 6.71 4.64 -12.99
C LEU A 293 7.96 4.95 -12.16
N LEU A 294 7.78 5.19 -10.87
CA LEU A 294 8.87 5.28 -9.89
C LEU A 294 8.85 4.04 -9.01
N LEU A 295 9.99 3.42 -8.77
CA LEU A 295 10.11 2.17 -8.01
C LEU A 295 11.25 2.25 -7.02
N GLY A 296 10.97 1.89 -5.77
CA GLY A 296 11.98 1.64 -4.73
C GLY A 296 12.63 0.28 -4.92
N ILE A 297 13.93 0.20 -4.68
CA ILE A 297 14.75 -1.00 -4.75
C ILE A 297 15.46 -1.17 -3.41
N GLU A 298 15.14 -2.24 -2.69
CA GLU A 298 15.86 -2.65 -1.49
C GLU A 298 17.21 -3.27 -1.86
N LYS A 299 18.22 -3.05 -1.03
CA LYS A 299 19.51 -3.71 -1.18
C LYS A 299 19.45 -5.15 -0.68
N GLN A 300 19.01 -6.04 -1.54
CA GLN A 300 19.00 -7.48 -1.32
C GLN A 300 19.33 -8.19 -2.65
N PHE A 301 20.19 -9.21 -2.61
CA PHE A 301 20.62 -9.99 -3.79
C PHE A 301 21.22 -9.19 -4.95
N ILE A 302 21.80 -8.01 -4.69
CA ILE A 302 22.46 -7.15 -5.68
C ILE A 302 23.86 -6.74 -5.23
N SER A 303 24.78 -6.54 -6.19
CA SER A 303 26.15 -6.13 -5.95
C SER A 303 26.33 -4.62 -5.72
N GLY A 304 25.39 -3.81 -6.22
CA GLY A 304 25.38 -2.36 -6.08
C GLY A 304 24.50 -1.90 -4.94
N GLN A 305 24.09 -0.64 -5.00
CA GLN A 305 23.20 -0.02 -4.02
C GLN A 305 21.75 -0.19 -4.42
N GLY A 306 20.86 -0.31 -3.43
CA GLY A 306 19.43 -0.06 -3.62
C GLY A 306 19.18 1.42 -3.91
N GLY A 307 17.93 1.80 -4.16
CA GLY A 307 17.61 3.19 -4.45
C GLY A 307 16.26 3.36 -5.12
N VAL A 308 16.14 4.40 -5.97
CA VAL A 308 14.92 4.69 -6.71
C VAL A 308 15.21 4.73 -8.20
N VAL A 309 14.42 4.01 -8.99
CA VAL A 309 14.47 4.01 -10.45
C VAL A 309 13.21 4.64 -11.04
N LYS A 310 13.36 5.44 -12.09
CA LYS A 310 12.29 5.88 -12.98
C LYS A 310 12.40 5.17 -14.31
N PHE A 311 11.30 4.61 -14.80
CA PHE A 311 11.26 3.91 -16.07
C PHE A 311 9.93 4.11 -16.81
N SER A 312 9.96 3.92 -18.14
CA SER A 312 8.75 4.00 -18.98
C SER A 312 7.92 2.72 -18.86
N THR A 313 6.68 2.76 -19.30
CA THR A 313 5.80 1.59 -19.43
C THR A 313 6.35 0.49 -20.35
N SER A 314 7.31 0.81 -21.21
CA SER A 314 8.05 -0.16 -22.01
C SER A 314 9.29 -0.76 -21.32
N GLY A 315 9.58 -0.36 -20.07
CA GLY A 315 10.72 -0.84 -19.30
C GLY A 315 12.02 -0.04 -19.48
N LYS A 316 12.04 1.02 -20.30
CA LYS A 316 13.25 1.82 -20.50
C LYS A 316 13.53 2.71 -19.27
N VAL A 317 14.66 2.49 -18.60
CA VAL A 317 15.12 3.30 -17.47
C VAL A 317 15.43 4.73 -17.94
N LYS A 318 14.92 5.71 -17.20
CA LYS A 318 15.14 7.14 -17.42
C LYS A 318 16.25 7.69 -16.53
N TRP A 319 16.24 7.28 -15.27
CA TRP A 319 17.26 7.60 -14.30
C TRP A 319 17.24 6.62 -13.11
N PHE A 320 18.35 6.56 -12.41
CA PHE A 320 18.49 5.83 -11.16
C PHE A 320 19.17 6.73 -10.10
N HIS A 321 18.60 6.75 -8.90
CA HIS A 321 19.16 7.43 -7.73
C HIS A 321 19.54 6.39 -6.67
N PRO A 322 20.83 6.11 -6.47
CA PRO A 322 21.29 5.19 -5.43
C PRO A 322 21.09 5.79 -4.05
N LEU A 323 20.75 4.94 -3.09
CA LEU A 323 20.72 5.28 -1.67
C LEU A 323 21.90 4.60 -0.96
N PRO A 324 22.48 5.24 0.06
CA PRO A 324 23.58 4.66 0.81
C PRO A 324 23.23 3.31 1.42
N ASP A 325 24.21 2.41 1.43
CA ASP A 325 24.11 1.17 2.19
C ASP A 325 24.10 1.50 3.68
N ARG A 326 23.04 1.07 4.36
CA ARG A 326 22.90 1.21 5.80
C ARG A 326 22.19 0.01 6.38
N LYS A 327 22.84 -0.68 7.30
CA LYS A 327 22.17 -1.73 8.06
C LYS A 327 21.24 -1.12 9.11
N TRP A 328 19.96 -1.55 9.05
CA TRP A 328 18.95 -1.18 10.03
C TRP A 328 17.96 -2.36 10.15
N TYR A 329 17.84 -2.91 11.36
CA TYR A 329 17.15 -4.21 11.58
C TYR A 329 17.68 -5.30 10.64
N THR A 330 16.82 -5.87 9.78
CA THR A 330 17.17 -6.91 8.80
C THR A 330 17.61 -6.37 7.45
N TRP A 331 17.36 -5.07 7.16
CA TRP A 331 17.66 -4.44 5.89
C TRP A 331 19.11 -3.96 5.79
N ASN A 332 19.63 -3.91 4.57
CA ASN A 332 21.01 -3.53 4.28
C ASN A 332 21.14 -2.19 3.51
N GLY A 333 20.01 -1.52 3.23
CA GLY A 333 19.97 -0.26 2.52
C GLY A 333 18.92 -0.20 1.42
N GLY A 334 18.87 0.89 0.68
CA GLY A 334 17.89 1.12 -0.37
C GLY A 334 16.56 1.66 0.15
N LEU A 335 15.47 1.30 -0.54
CA LEU A 335 14.11 1.75 -0.27
C LEU A 335 13.17 0.57 -0.14
N VAL A 336 12.53 0.39 1.02
CA VAL A 336 11.45 -0.59 1.24
C VAL A 336 10.10 0.03 0.94
N GLY A 337 9.82 1.23 1.45
CA GLY A 337 8.59 1.96 1.18
C GLY A 337 8.45 2.35 -0.30
N SER A 338 7.50 3.22 -0.58
CA SER A 338 7.23 3.69 -1.95
C SER A 338 7.67 5.14 -2.15
N PRO A 339 8.09 5.56 -3.35
CA PRO A 339 8.15 6.96 -3.69
C PRO A 339 6.75 7.59 -3.71
N SER A 340 6.65 8.91 -3.59
CA SER A 340 5.41 9.65 -3.82
C SER A 340 5.61 10.85 -4.73
N VAL A 341 4.51 11.26 -5.39
CA VAL A 341 4.47 12.34 -6.40
C VAL A 341 3.39 13.36 -6.04
N ASN A 342 3.51 14.59 -6.52
CA ASN A 342 2.58 15.66 -6.13
C ASN A 342 1.70 16.22 -7.26
N HIS A 343 1.71 15.63 -8.44
CA HIS A 343 1.09 16.23 -9.62
C HIS A 343 -0.46 16.27 -9.60
N ARG A 344 -1.10 15.48 -8.73
CA ARG A 344 -2.56 15.46 -8.57
C ARG A 344 -3.10 16.67 -7.80
N TYR A 345 -2.21 17.50 -7.25
CA TYR A 345 -2.56 18.61 -6.38
C TYR A 345 -2.42 19.97 -7.08
N ASN A 346 -3.29 20.90 -6.70
CA ASN A 346 -3.14 22.30 -7.09
C ASN A 346 -2.33 23.03 -6.01
N SER A 347 -1.05 23.31 -6.28
CA SER A 347 -0.14 23.94 -5.33
C SER A 347 0.82 24.89 -6.05
N LYS A 348 1.52 25.72 -5.27
CA LYS A 348 2.53 26.67 -5.78
C LYS A 348 3.86 26.03 -6.15
N VAL A 349 4.07 24.77 -5.78
CA VAL A 349 5.28 24.01 -6.12
C VAL A 349 5.11 23.30 -7.47
N SER A 350 6.23 22.98 -8.11
CA SER A 350 6.20 22.26 -9.39
C SER A 350 5.47 20.91 -9.26
N LYS A 351 4.66 20.58 -10.26
CA LYS A 351 3.99 19.25 -10.36
C LYS A 351 4.92 18.11 -10.79
N ASP A 352 6.19 18.41 -11.04
CA ASP A 352 7.20 17.45 -11.47
C ASP A 352 8.08 16.95 -10.30
N LEU A 353 7.58 17.09 -9.07
CA LEU A 353 8.30 16.69 -7.87
C LEU A 353 7.92 15.28 -7.45
N ALA A 354 8.91 14.60 -6.89
CA ALA A 354 8.74 13.34 -6.18
C ALA A 354 9.59 13.33 -4.92
N CYS A 355 9.16 12.59 -3.90
CA CYS A 355 9.97 12.36 -2.71
C CYS A 355 9.99 10.88 -2.33
N PHE A 356 11.01 10.50 -1.58
CA PHE A 356 11.19 9.17 -1.02
C PHE A 356 12.10 9.23 0.21
N VAL A 357 11.99 8.24 1.08
CA VAL A 357 12.84 8.11 2.27
C VAL A 357 13.48 6.73 2.28
N GLY A 358 14.79 6.69 2.34
CA GLY A 358 15.55 5.43 2.39
C GLY A 358 15.59 4.83 3.80
N ILE A 359 16.06 3.59 3.88
CA ILE A 359 16.37 2.90 5.14
C ILE A 359 17.40 3.70 5.97
N ASP A 360 18.23 4.50 5.31
CA ASP A 360 19.18 5.44 5.94
C ASP A 360 18.49 6.61 6.67
N GLY A 361 17.17 6.77 6.51
CA GLY A 361 16.39 7.86 7.08
C GLY A 361 16.55 9.19 6.35
N VAL A 362 17.12 9.22 5.14
CA VAL A 362 17.23 10.45 4.35
C VAL A 362 15.97 10.66 3.51
N LEU A 363 15.17 11.66 3.86
CA LEU A 363 14.10 12.16 3.01
C LEU A 363 14.69 12.97 1.86
N THR A 364 14.47 12.52 0.63
CA THR A 364 15.01 13.13 -0.59
C THR A 364 13.89 13.68 -1.45
N LEU A 365 14.04 14.93 -1.91
CA LEU A 365 13.15 15.60 -2.86
C LEU A 365 13.85 15.73 -4.20
N VAL A 366 13.21 15.29 -5.27
CA VAL A 366 13.74 15.35 -6.64
C VAL A 366 12.77 16.01 -7.61
N ASN A 367 13.28 16.64 -8.66
CA ASN A 367 12.49 16.87 -9.86
C ASN A 367 12.61 15.63 -10.75
N HIS A 368 11.55 14.85 -10.85
CA HIS A 368 11.59 13.54 -11.52
C HIS A 368 11.69 13.62 -13.05
N LYS A 369 11.49 14.79 -13.66
CA LYS A 369 11.67 15.02 -15.12
C LYS A 369 13.03 15.56 -15.49
N LYS A 370 13.71 16.25 -14.57
CA LYS A 370 15.01 16.87 -14.81
C LYS A 370 16.15 15.95 -14.39
N LEU A 371 17.21 15.96 -15.17
CA LEU A 371 18.43 15.22 -14.89
C LEU A 371 19.52 16.16 -14.37
N GLN A 372 20.43 15.60 -13.58
CA GLN A 372 21.67 16.26 -13.20
C GLN A 372 22.63 16.19 -14.39
N PRO A 373 23.02 17.32 -15.01
CA PRO A 373 23.87 17.30 -16.18
C PRO A 373 25.20 16.57 -15.94
N GLY A 374 25.55 15.64 -16.84
CA GLY A 374 26.81 14.90 -16.81
C GLY A 374 26.96 13.85 -15.71
N VAL A 375 26.00 13.71 -14.80
CA VAL A 375 26.05 12.75 -13.69
C VAL A 375 25.37 11.45 -14.07
N LYS A 376 26.08 10.33 -13.89
CA LYS A 376 25.55 8.97 -14.04
C LYS A 376 25.86 8.15 -12.79
N ASN A 377 24.94 7.27 -12.43
CA ASN A 377 25.04 6.34 -11.31
C ASN A 377 25.12 4.91 -11.81
N TRP A 378 25.92 4.07 -11.20
CA TRP A 378 25.88 2.63 -11.40
C TRP A 378 24.53 2.08 -10.94
N GLY A 379 23.90 1.30 -11.79
CA GLY A 379 22.64 0.62 -11.45
C GLY A 379 22.82 -0.46 -10.36
N PRO A 380 21.71 -1.00 -9.84
CA PRO A 380 21.73 -1.93 -8.69
C PRO A 380 22.60 -3.17 -8.91
N ARG A 381 22.66 -3.69 -10.12
CA ARG A 381 23.51 -4.85 -10.48
C ARG A 381 24.93 -4.49 -10.92
N ARG A 382 25.27 -3.19 -10.99
CA ARG A 382 26.54 -2.66 -11.51
C ARG A 382 26.88 -3.08 -12.94
N LEU A 383 25.88 -3.42 -13.75
CA LEU A 383 26.05 -3.79 -15.15
C LEU A 383 25.96 -2.57 -16.08
N GLU A 384 25.20 -1.58 -15.70
CA GLU A 384 24.91 -0.38 -16.49
C GLU A 384 24.98 0.89 -15.63
N GLN A 385 25.19 2.02 -16.30
CA GLN A 385 25.08 3.35 -15.71
C GLN A 385 23.86 4.07 -16.22
N TYR A 386 23.13 4.71 -15.31
CA TYR A 386 21.93 5.48 -15.62
C TYR A 386 22.12 6.95 -15.26
N PRO A 387 21.49 7.91 -15.98
CA PRO A 387 21.46 9.31 -15.59
C PRO A 387 20.99 9.47 -14.12
N ALA A 388 21.44 10.52 -13.46
CA ALA A 388 20.95 10.90 -12.14
C ALA A 388 19.78 11.89 -12.25
N PRO A 389 18.72 11.81 -11.42
CA PRO A 389 17.69 12.83 -11.34
C PRO A 389 18.23 14.11 -10.70
N LEU A 390 17.60 15.26 -10.99
CA LEU A 390 17.92 16.51 -10.30
C LEU A 390 17.38 16.44 -8.85
N VAL A 391 18.29 16.29 -7.90
CA VAL A 391 17.98 16.37 -6.47
C VAL A 391 17.89 17.85 -6.07
N LEU A 392 16.77 18.23 -5.44
CA LEU A 392 16.50 19.59 -4.99
C LEU A 392 16.90 19.82 -3.54
N ASP A 393 16.59 18.81 -2.68
CA ASP A 393 16.91 18.89 -1.27
C ASP A 393 16.96 17.51 -0.59
N ARG A 394 17.59 17.44 0.56
CA ARG A 394 17.66 16.25 1.43
C ARG A 394 17.60 16.67 2.89
N VAL A 395 16.89 15.87 3.69
CA VAL A 395 16.83 16.07 5.14
C VAL A 395 17.04 14.73 5.83
N GLN A 396 17.95 14.68 6.81
CA GLN A 396 18.14 13.53 7.67
C GLN A 396 17.04 13.48 8.74
N LEU A 397 16.25 12.42 8.76
CA LEU A 397 15.33 12.09 9.84
C LEU A 397 16.12 11.56 11.05
N PRO A 398 15.55 11.62 12.26
CA PRO A 398 16.22 11.10 13.47
C PRO A 398 16.60 9.63 13.39
N GLN A 399 15.81 8.81 12.71
CA GLN A 399 15.98 7.36 12.60
C GLN A 399 15.72 6.88 11.15
N GLY A 400 15.96 5.59 10.92
CA GLY A 400 15.61 4.91 9.67
C GLY A 400 14.10 4.88 9.42
N SER A 401 13.70 4.64 8.17
CA SER A 401 12.29 4.56 7.79
C SER A 401 12.06 3.50 6.72
N ILE A 402 10.94 2.79 6.84
CA ILE A 402 10.34 1.97 5.78
C ILE A 402 8.95 2.49 5.40
N SER A 403 8.48 3.57 6.03
CA SER A 403 7.23 4.23 5.71
C SER A 403 7.30 4.91 4.33
N THR A 404 6.14 5.05 3.68
CA THR A 404 6.03 5.84 2.46
C THR A 404 5.77 7.30 2.82
N PRO A 405 6.64 8.26 2.43
CA PRO A 405 6.36 9.68 2.62
C PRO A 405 5.18 10.10 1.72
N LEU A 406 4.25 10.87 2.23
CA LEU A 406 3.10 11.34 1.47
C LEU A 406 3.27 12.78 1.02
N PHE A 407 3.31 13.02 -0.28
CA PHE A 407 3.44 14.34 -0.86
C PHE A 407 2.07 14.92 -1.24
N VAL A 408 1.45 15.66 -0.33
CA VAL A 408 0.11 16.25 -0.47
C VAL A 408 0.23 17.76 -0.72
N GLY A 409 -0.03 18.17 -1.93
CA GLY A 409 0.08 19.59 -2.35
C GLY A 409 1.53 20.09 -2.32
N ASP A 410 1.85 20.87 -1.32
CA ASP A 410 3.18 21.40 -1.04
C ASP A 410 3.73 20.94 0.32
N LYS A 411 3.12 19.89 0.90
CA LYS A 411 3.54 19.33 2.18
C LYS A 411 3.90 17.86 2.08
N ILE A 412 4.83 17.41 2.91
CA ILE A 412 5.23 16.01 3.02
C ILE A 412 5.04 15.55 4.46
N VAL A 413 4.31 14.44 4.62
CA VAL A 413 4.16 13.73 5.88
C VAL A 413 5.00 12.46 5.80
N VAL A 414 5.88 12.22 6.78
CA VAL A 414 6.77 11.06 6.79
C VAL A 414 6.89 10.46 8.18
N GLY A 415 6.60 9.14 8.28
CA GLY A 415 6.82 8.34 9.48
C GLY A 415 8.23 7.75 9.53
N TYR A 416 8.72 7.46 10.73
CA TYR A 416 9.98 6.79 10.98
C TYR A 416 9.99 6.10 12.36
N ASP A 417 11.08 5.45 12.73
CA ASP A 417 11.18 4.59 13.92
C ASP A 417 10.83 5.28 15.25
N SER A 418 10.99 6.60 15.36
CA SER A 418 10.74 7.34 16.61
C SER A 418 9.85 8.57 16.44
N GLY A 419 9.00 8.59 15.39
CA GLY A 419 8.10 9.72 15.21
C GLY A 419 7.52 9.88 13.82
N LEU A 420 6.90 11.04 13.62
CA LEU A 420 6.30 11.48 12.37
C LEU A 420 6.59 12.97 12.17
N ASP A 421 7.15 13.33 11.02
CA ASP A 421 7.49 14.69 10.65
C ASP A 421 6.54 15.24 9.57
N LEU A 422 6.31 16.54 9.64
CA LEU A 422 5.60 17.33 8.63
C LEU A 422 6.54 18.39 8.06
N TYR A 423 6.71 18.37 6.74
CA TYR A 423 7.53 19.34 6.00
C TYR A 423 6.68 20.18 5.06
N GLN A 424 7.09 21.44 4.90
CA GLN A 424 6.70 22.31 3.79
C GLN A 424 7.73 22.23 2.68
N VAL A 425 7.30 22.04 1.45
CA VAL A 425 8.12 22.25 0.26
C VAL A 425 7.97 23.67 -0.20
N THR A 426 9.06 24.44 -0.28
CA THR A 426 9.05 25.80 -0.79
C THR A 426 9.00 25.84 -2.32
N PRO A 427 8.61 26.96 -2.96
CA PRO A 427 8.69 27.11 -4.41
C PRO A 427 10.11 26.92 -4.98
N ALA A 428 11.14 27.16 -4.17
CA ALA A 428 12.55 26.90 -4.53
C ALA A 428 12.95 25.41 -4.37
N GLY A 429 12.02 24.53 -3.96
CA GLY A 429 12.29 23.11 -3.77
C GLY A 429 13.06 22.78 -2.49
N LYS A 430 12.91 23.59 -1.43
CA LYS A 430 13.53 23.32 -0.13
C LYS A 430 12.53 22.71 0.84
N LEU A 431 13.01 21.78 1.66
CA LEU A 431 12.27 21.11 2.72
C LEU A 431 12.41 21.88 4.03
N VAL A 432 11.31 22.45 4.54
CA VAL A 432 11.26 23.18 5.81
C VAL A 432 10.35 22.39 6.76
N ARG A 433 10.89 21.89 7.86
CA ARG A 433 10.09 21.18 8.84
C ARG A 433 9.10 22.13 9.53
N LEU A 434 7.82 21.82 9.43
CA LEU A 434 6.74 22.56 10.08
C LEU A 434 6.47 22.07 11.50
N ASP A 435 6.47 20.75 11.70
CA ASP A 435 6.15 20.15 12.98
C ASP A 435 6.69 18.72 13.08
N ARG A 436 6.71 18.18 14.30
CA ARG A 436 7.16 16.83 14.65
C ARG A 436 6.31 16.26 15.77
N LEU A 437 5.88 15.01 15.63
CA LEU A 437 5.39 14.18 16.71
C LEU A 437 6.48 13.16 17.07
N GLU A 438 7.05 13.27 18.25
CA GLU A 438 8.05 12.33 18.77
C GLU A 438 7.39 11.19 19.55
N GLY A 439 8.03 10.04 19.57
CA GLY A 439 7.74 8.90 20.42
C GLY A 439 7.43 7.62 19.68
N PRO A 440 6.19 7.37 19.19
CA PRO A 440 5.85 6.08 18.59
C PRO A 440 6.56 5.83 17.25
N MET A 441 6.83 4.56 16.94
CA MET A 441 7.28 4.12 15.64
C MET A 441 6.12 4.14 14.63
N PHE A 442 6.26 4.91 13.55
CA PHE A 442 5.31 5.01 12.45
C PHE A 442 5.89 4.38 11.18
N ASP A 443 5.92 3.04 11.13
CA ASP A 443 6.29 2.28 9.93
C ASP A 443 5.19 2.30 8.87
N ALA A 444 3.92 2.32 9.33
CA ALA A 444 2.78 2.31 8.46
C ALA A 444 2.70 3.60 7.62
N THR A 445 2.19 3.46 6.41
CA THR A 445 1.89 4.60 5.56
C THR A 445 0.67 5.36 6.11
N PRO A 446 0.76 6.66 6.42
CA PRO A 446 -0.38 7.44 6.87
C PRO A 446 -1.37 7.71 5.73
N VAL A 447 -2.50 8.36 6.03
CA VAL A 447 -3.38 9.00 5.04
C VAL A 447 -3.72 10.41 5.51
N VAL A 448 -3.94 11.30 4.55
CA VAL A 448 -4.22 12.71 4.81
C VAL A 448 -5.60 13.08 4.30
N TRP A 449 -6.46 13.64 5.16
CA TRP A 449 -7.78 14.13 4.73
C TRP A 449 -8.27 15.27 5.63
N ASP A 450 -8.75 16.35 5.02
CA ASP A 450 -9.30 17.53 5.67
C ASP A 450 -8.45 18.04 6.85
N GLU A 451 -7.19 18.36 6.56
CA GLU A 451 -6.21 18.84 7.53
C GLU A 451 -6.01 17.88 8.73
N ARG A 452 -6.23 16.58 8.50
CA ARG A 452 -5.93 15.50 9.43
C ARG A 452 -4.96 14.53 8.80
N VAL A 453 -4.07 14.00 9.64
CA VAL A 453 -3.22 12.85 9.32
C VAL A 453 -3.70 11.69 10.17
N TYR A 454 -4.06 10.59 9.53
CA TYR A 454 -4.39 9.35 10.22
C TYR A 454 -3.22 8.40 10.04
N ALA A 455 -2.55 8.07 11.12
CA ALA A 455 -1.32 7.28 11.11
C ALA A 455 -1.39 6.12 12.10
N GLY A 456 -1.21 4.90 11.61
CA GLY A 456 -1.08 3.72 12.44
C GLY A 456 0.33 3.59 13.00
N SER A 457 0.46 3.11 14.24
CA SER A 457 1.74 3.03 14.95
C SER A 457 1.97 1.64 15.54
N LYS A 458 3.23 1.30 15.77
CA LYS A 458 3.66 0.06 16.43
C LYS A 458 3.41 0.03 17.95
N ASP A 459 2.97 1.14 18.55
CA ASP A 459 2.52 1.15 19.95
C ASP A 459 1.11 0.58 20.14
N GLY A 460 0.42 0.27 19.04
CA GLY A 460 -0.91 -0.34 19.04
C GLY A 460 -2.06 0.61 18.75
N PHE A 461 -1.79 1.87 18.40
CA PHE A 461 -2.81 2.88 18.17
C PHE A 461 -2.88 3.37 16.72
N LEU A 462 -4.07 3.79 16.33
CA LEU A 462 -4.29 4.70 15.21
C LEU A 462 -4.40 6.12 15.77
N TYR A 463 -3.60 7.03 15.26
CA TYR A 463 -3.58 8.45 15.63
C TYR A 463 -4.32 9.28 14.60
N CYS A 464 -5.12 10.23 15.07
CA CYS A 464 -5.59 11.37 14.28
C CYS A 464 -4.84 12.61 14.74
N LEU A 465 -4.10 13.23 13.82
CA LEU A 465 -3.24 14.38 14.06
C LEU A 465 -3.71 15.57 13.23
N GLY A 466 -3.57 16.79 13.74
CA GLY A 466 -3.94 18.00 13.02
C GLY A 466 -3.97 19.22 13.94
N HIS A 467 -4.69 20.27 13.51
CA HIS A 467 -4.89 21.51 14.30
C HIS A 467 -5.78 21.30 15.50
#